data_925c2d01a3d80faab5729f78b1f5a633
#
_entry.id   925c2d01a3d80faab5729f78b1f5a633
#
_cell.length_a   1.000
_cell.length_b   1.000
_cell.length_c   1.000
_cell.angle_alpha   90.00
_cell.angle_beta   90.00
_cell.angle_gamma   90.00
#
_symmetry.space_group_name_H-M   'P 1'
#
loop_
_entity.id
_entity.type
_entity.pdbx_description
1 polymer ?
#
loop_
_entity_poly.entity_id
_entity_poly.type
_entity_poly.pdbx_seq_one_letter_code
_entity_poly.pdbx_strand_id
1 'polypeptide(L)'
;HVILRGGRGGPNYETSHVAKALDLITGAGLPRRLMVDASHGNSGKDHRRQPVVTASLAEQVATGEQGLTGVMLESFLHEGRQEPGPPATLTYGQSVTDACMDITTTAAVLTALTAAVRTRRNFLLSERTVVPAAPPRLRSPTAVNPGVHLPSAD
;
A
#
# COMPACT_ATOMS: atom_id res chain seq x y z
N HIS A 1 8.34 -3.76 10.01
CA HIS A 1 7.56 -4.07 8.80
C HIS A 1 8.41 -4.75 7.75
N VAL A 2 7.77 -5.44 6.80
CA VAL A 2 8.44 -6.14 5.71
C VAL A 2 8.67 -5.17 4.55
N ILE A 3 9.83 -5.27 3.90
CA ILE A 3 10.18 -4.50 2.70
C ILE A 3 10.55 -5.47 1.58
N LEU A 4 9.86 -5.40 0.45
CA LEU A 4 10.20 -6.12 -0.77
C LEU A 4 11.19 -5.29 -1.58
N ARG A 5 12.43 -5.74 -1.72
CA ARG A 5 13.50 -4.99 -2.40
C ARG A 5 14.09 -5.70 -3.62
N GLY A 6 13.48 -6.80 -4.04
CA GLY A 6 14.09 -7.73 -4.96
C GLY A 6 15.17 -8.59 -4.29
N GLY A 7 15.60 -9.64 -4.95
CA GLY A 7 16.55 -10.58 -4.39
C GLY A 7 17.22 -11.44 -5.45
N ARG A 8 17.82 -12.57 -5.04
CA ARG A 8 18.49 -13.52 -5.95
C ARG A 8 17.58 -14.05 -7.06
N GLY A 9 16.26 -14.13 -6.80
CA GLY A 9 15.26 -14.57 -7.76
C GLY A 9 14.78 -13.46 -8.70
N GLY A 10 15.31 -12.25 -8.59
CA GLY A 10 14.91 -11.09 -9.39
C GLY A 10 14.00 -10.11 -8.64
N PRO A 11 13.30 -9.22 -9.40
CA PRO A 11 12.33 -8.29 -8.86
C PRO A 11 11.16 -8.99 -8.15
N ASN A 12 10.57 -8.32 -7.14
CA ASN A 12 9.44 -8.87 -6.37
C ASN A 12 8.37 -7.82 -6.03
N TYR A 13 8.14 -6.86 -6.92
CA TYR A 13 7.18 -5.77 -6.78
C TYR A 13 5.85 -6.01 -7.50
N GLU A 14 5.75 -7.02 -8.34
CA GLU A 14 4.54 -7.34 -9.08
C GLU A 14 3.41 -7.80 -8.14
N THR A 15 2.16 -7.69 -8.60
CA THR A 15 0.95 -8.00 -7.83
C THR A 15 1.01 -9.39 -7.16
N SER A 16 1.49 -10.40 -7.87
CA SER A 16 1.61 -11.77 -7.35
C SER A 16 2.60 -11.88 -6.18
N HIS A 17 3.72 -11.16 -6.25
CA HIS A 17 4.73 -11.13 -5.18
C HIS A 17 4.22 -10.37 -3.95
N VAL A 18 3.57 -9.22 -4.17
CA VAL A 18 2.97 -8.42 -3.10
C VAL A 18 1.88 -9.22 -2.39
N ALA A 19 0.95 -9.85 -3.13
CA ALA A 19 -0.12 -10.67 -2.57
C ALA A 19 0.45 -11.82 -1.74
N LYS A 20 1.39 -12.60 -2.29
CA LYS A 20 2.03 -13.71 -1.57
C LYS A 20 2.71 -13.25 -0.27
N ALA A 21 3.41 -12.11 -0.29
CA ALA A 21 4.06 -11.59 0.91
C ALA A 21 3.03 -11.14 1.96
N LEU A 22 1.94 -10.51 1.55
CA LEU A 22 0.85 -10.09 2.43
C LEU A 22 0.12 -11.29 3.04
N ASP A 23 -0.07 -12.37 2.29
CA ASP A 23 -0.67 -13.61 2.81
C ASP A 23 0.22 -14.27 3.86
N LEU A 24 1.53 -14.32 3.65
CA LEU A 24 2.50 -14.82 4.64
C LEU A 24 2.50 -13.96 5.92
N ILE A 25 2.45 -12.64 5.80
CA ILE A 25 2.37 -11.71 6.93
C ILE A 25 1.09 -11.97 7.74
N THR A 26 -0.04 -12.12 7.04
CA THR A 26 -1.35 -12.38 7.65
C THR A 26 -1.38 -13.76 8.32
N GLY A 27 -0.84 -14.79 7.66
CA GLY A 27 -0.73 -16.14 8.21
C GLY A 27 0.16 -16.22 9.46
N ALA A 28 1.11 -15.29 9.61
CA ALA A 28 1.91 -15.15 10.82
C ALA A 28 1.23 -14.33 11.93
N GLY A 29 -0.03 -13.93 11.76
CA GLY A 29 -0.78 -13.14 12.74
C GLY A 29 -0.33 -11.67 12.83
N LEU A 30 0.38 -11.18 11.81
CA LEU A 30 0.88 -9.80 11.77
C LEU A 30 -0.05 -8.90 10.97
N PRO A 31 -0.04 -7.57 11.22
CA PRO A 31 -0.81 -6.63 10.42
C PRO A 31 -0.46 -6.73 8.93
N ARG A 32 -1.49 -6.87 8.07
CA ARG A 32 -1.38 -7.03 6.61
C ARG A 32 -0.85 -5.75 5.96
N ARG A 33 0.44 -5.50 6.07
CA ARG A 33 1.10 -4.31 5.50
C ARG A 33 2.57 -4.55 5.21
N LEU A 34 3.03 -3.99 4.10
CA LEU A 34 4.43 -4.01 3.69
C LEU A 34 4.80 -2.73 2.93
N MET A 35 6.08 -2.52 2.71
CA MET A 35 6.64 -1.52 1.81
C MET A 35 7.30 -2.21 0.61
N VAL A 36 7.41 -1.49 -0.49
CA VAL A 36 8.21 -1.93 -1.64
C VAL A 36 9.30 -0.89 -1.91
N ASP A 37 10.51 -1.38 -2.00
CA ASP A 37 11.66 -0.62 -2.43
C ASP A 37 11.71 -0.66 -3.97
N ALA A 38 11.50 0.46 -4.63
CA ALA A 38 11.49 0.58 -6.09
C ALA A 38 12.90 0.68 -6.69
N SER A 39 13.92 0.82 -5.85
CA SER A 39 15.33 0.81 -6.24
C SER A 39 15.94 -0.61 -6.18
N HIS A 40 17.20 -0.74 -5.85
CA HIS A 40 17.92 -1.98 -5.60
C HIS A 40 17.60 -3.14 -6.57
N GLY A 41 17.24 -4.31 -6.06
CA GLY A 41 16.95 -5.49 -6.88
C GLY A 41 15.68 -5.35 -7.72
N ASN A 42 14.71 -4.55 -7.30
CA ASN A 42 13.49 -4.31 -8.06
C ASN A 42 13.73 -3.48 -9.34
N SER A 43 14.64 -2.52 -9.31
CA SER A 43 15.08 -1.77 -10.52
C SER A 43 16.30 -2.40 -11.21
N GLY A 44 16.92 -3.43 -10.62
CA GLY A 44 18.21 -3.93 -11.05
C GLY A 44 19.35 -2.91 -10.84
N LYS A 45 19.21 -2.02 -9.84
CA LYS A 45 20.11 -0.89 -9.54
C LYS A 45 20.20 0.18 -10.64
N ASP A 46 19.27 0.17 -11.59
CA ASP A 46 19.12 1.23 -12.57
C ASP A 46 18.08 2.24 -12.10
N HIS A 47 18.51 3.45 -11.70
CA HIS A 47 17.64 4.51 -11.22
C HIS A 47 16.55 4.91 -12.22
N ARG A 48 16.80 4.74 -13.53
CA ARG A 48 15.83 5.03 -14.62
C ARG A 48 14.66 4.05 -14.63
N ARG A 49 14.79 2.90 -13.99
CA ARG A 49 13.74 1.90 -13.86
C ARG A 49 12.85 2.10 -12.64
N GLN A 50 13.24 2.93 -11.68
CA GLN A 50 12.40 3.21 -10.50
C GLN A 50 11.01 3.77 -10.88
N PRO A 51 10.86 4.68 -11.87
CA PRO A 51 9.53 5.12 -12.33
C PRO A 51 8.66 3.97 -12.86
N VAL A 52 9.23 3.00 -13.56
CA VAL A 52 8.50 1.82 -14.08
C VAL A 52 7.99 0.96 -12.92
N VAL A 53 8.86 0.65 -11.96
CA VAL A 53 8.48 -0.11 -10.75
C VAL A 53 7.37 0.63 -10.00
N THR A 54 7.53 1.93 -9.81
CA THR A 54 6.55 2.75 -9.08
C THR A 54 5.22 2.87 -9.81
N ALA A 55 5.21 2.91 -11.15
CA ALA A 55 3.97 2.90 -11.93
C ALA A 55 3.17 1.61 -11.69
N SER A 56 3.83 0.44 -11.66
CA SER A 56 3.19 -0.83 -11.29
C SER A 56 2.60 -0.80 -9.86
N LEU A 57 3.34 -0.22 -8.91
CA LEU A 57 2.83 -0.07 -7.54
C LEU A 57 1.65 0.89 -7.46
N ALA A 58 1.69 1.99 -8.22
CA ALA A 58 0.58 2.94 -8.30
C ALA A 58 -0.69 2.28 -8.86
N GLU A 59 -0.58 1.42 -9.87
CA GLU A 59 -1.69 0.64 -10.40
C GLU A 59 -2.28 -0.30 -9.34
N GLN A 60 -1.46 -1.05 -8.63
CA GLN A 60 -1.91 -1.93 -7.55
C GLN A 60 -2.65 -1.15 -6.45
N VAL A 61 -2.14 0.01 -6.08
CA VAL A 61 -2.80 0.91 -5.12
C VAL A 61 -4.14 1.40 -5.67
N ALA A 62 -4.19 1.87 -6.92
CA ALA A 62 -5.40 2.41 -7.55
C ALA A 62 -6.50 1.35 -7.67
N THR A 63 -6.13 0.08 -7.92
CA THR A 63 -7.06 -1.06 -8.02
C THR A 63 -7.46 -1.66 -6.68
N GLY A 64 -7.03 -1.07 -5.56
CA GLY A 64 -7.58 -1.38 -4.23
C GLY A 64 -6.63 -2.06 -3.25
N GLU A 65 -5.35 -2.35 -3.59
CA GLU A 65 -4.44 -2.96 -2.63
C GLU A 65 -4.17 -2.01 -1.45
N GLN A 66 -4.57 -2.46 -0.26
CA GLN A 66 -4.47 -1.68 0.99
C GLN A 66 -3.21 -2.03 1.80
N GLY A 67 -2.62 -3.18 1.55
CA GLY A 67 -1.43 -3.67 2.25
C GLY A 67 -0.15 -2.99 1.82
N LEU A 68 -0.14 -2.31 0.66
CA LEU A 68 0.95 -1.43 0.24
C LEU A 68 0.86 -0.12 1.02
N THR A 69 1.73 0.05 2.03
CA THR A 69 1.71 1.21 2.94
C THR A 69 2.84 2.19 2.71
N GLY A 70 3.83 1.83 1.89
CA GLY A 70 4.94 2.71 1.57
C GLY A 70 5.75 2.24 0.37
N VAL A 71 6.42 3.19 -0.25
CA VAL A 71 7.39 2.98 -1.34
C VAL A 71 8.71 3.64 -0.93
N MET A 72 9.83 2.97 -1.19
CA MET A 72 11.17 3.53 -1.06
C MET A 72 11.68 3.92 -2.44
N LEU A 73 12.27 5.10 -2.54
CA LEU A 73 12.85 5.66 -3.76
C LEU A 73 14.25 6.18 -3.46
N GLU A 74 15.20 5.96 -4.36
CA GLU A 74 16.49 6.64 -4.34
C GLU A 74 16.43 7.87 -5.25
N SER A 75 16.53 9.04 -4.64
CA SER A 75 16.34 10.34 -5.27
C SER A 75 17.34 11.36 -4.78
N PHE A 76 17.82 12.21 -5.67
CA PHE A 76 18.66 13.35 -5.30
C PHE A 76 18.38 14.55 -6.23
N LEU A 77 19.20 15.62 -6.19
CA LEU A 77 18.95 16.81 -7.01
C LEU A 77 19.19 16.53 -8.49
N HIS A 78 20.28 15.79 -8.79
CA HIS A 78 20.67 15.38 -10.14
C HIS A 78 20.68 13.86 -10.26
N GLU A 79 20.32 13.35 -11.43
CA GLU A 79 20.30 11.91 -11.71
C GLU A 79 21.67 11.25 -11.68
N GLY A 80 21.67 9.95 -11.45
CA GLY A 80 22.86 9.12 -11.52
C GLY A 80 23.68 9.13 -10.26
N ARG A 81 24.95 8.81 -10.43
CA ARG A 81 25.96 8.77 -9.36
C ARG A 81 27.31 9.24 -9.88
N GLN A 82 28.20 9.59 -8.99
CA GLN A 82 29.60 9.91 -9.25
C GLN A 82 30.48 9.14 -8.27
N GLU A 83 31.77 8.99 -8.60
CA GLU A 83 32.72 8.36 -7.69
C GLU A 83 33.07 9.36 -6.56
N PRO A 84 33.24 8.87 -5.32
CA PRO A 84 33.72 9.69 -4.22
C PRO A 84 35.08 10.33 -4.53
N GLY A 85 35.27 11.59 -4.15
CA GLY A 85 36.50 12.32 -4.41
C GLY A 85 36.61 13.60 -3.59
N PRO A 86 37.66 14.40 -3.83
CA PRO A 86 37.78 15.71 -3.16
C PRO A 86 36.55 16.58 -3.44
N PRO A 87 36.06 17.36 -2.44
CA PRO A 87 34.84 18.17 -2.61
C PRO A 87 34.83 19.09 -3.83
N ALA A 88 36.01 19.61 -4.22
CA ALA A 88 36.14 20.49 -5.38
C ALA A 88 35.93 19.79 -6.74
N THR A 89 35.96 18.46 -6.78
CA THR A 89 35.77 17.67 -8.01
C THR A 89 34.37 17.07 -8.10
N LEU A 90 33.57 17.19 -7.05
CA LEU A 90 32.24 16.62 -7.00
C LEU A 90 31.20 17.54 -7.64
N THR A 91 30.29 16.96 -8.39
CA THR A 91 29.08 17.64 -8.84
C THR A 91 28.12 17.77 -7.65
N TYR A 92 27.83 19.01 -7.27
CA TYR A 92 26.86 19.27 -6.20
C TYR A 92 25.49 18.65 -6.54
N GLY A 93 24.89 17.95 -5.58
CA GLY A 93 23.55 17.38 -5.75
C GLY A 93 23.50 16.06 -6.54
N GLN A 94 24.64 15.44 -6.83
CA GLN A 94 24.72 14.10 -7.42
C GLN A 94 25.23 13.08 -6.39
N SER A 95 24.61 11.90 -6.33
CA SER A 95 24.94 10.85 -5.35
C SER A 95 26.37 10.35 -5.49
N VAL A 96 27.02 10.04 -4.37
CA VAL A 96 28.32 9.35 -4.31
C VAL A 96 28.19 7.89 -3.86
N THR A 97 26.96 7.38 -3.75
CA THR A 97 26.65 6.00 -3.38
C THR A 97 25.89 5.31 -4.51
N ASP A 98 24.62 4.99 -4.35
CA ASP A 98 23.81 4.41 -5.41
C ASP A 98 23.25 5.49 -6.35
N ALA A 99 23.00 5.12 -7.61
CA ALA A 99 22.47 6.04 -8.61
C ALA A 99 21.01 6.41 -8.31
N CYS A 100 20.72 7.70 -8.23
CA CYS A 100 19.44 8.27 -7.88
C CYS A 100 18.68 8.82 -9.09
N MET A 101 17.35 8.88 -9.00
CA MET A 101 16.53 9.73 -9.86
C MET A 101 16.78 11.20 -9.52
N ASP A 102 16.61 12.10 -10.50
CA ASP A 102 16.58 13.53 -10.20
C ASP A 102 15.28 13.95 -9.49
N ILE A 103 15.28 15.17 -8.96
CA ILE A 103 14.15 15.71 -8.22
C ILE A 103 12.89 15.89 -9.09
N THR A 104 13.06 16.19 -10.39
CA THR A 104 11.96 16.38 -11.33
C THR A 104 11.25 15.05 -11.61
N THR A 105 12.00 14.02 -11.90
CA THR A 105 11.49 12.65 -12.08
C THR A 105 10.82 12.16 -10.80
N THR A 106 11.42 12.43 -9.65
CA THR A 106 10.85 12.07 -8.35
C THR A 106 9.51 12.75 -8.10
N ALA A 107 9.38 14.04 -8.41
CA ALA A 107 8.13 14.78 -8.28
C ALA A 107 7.02 14.20 -9.15
N ALA A 108 7.34 13.78 -10.39
CA ALA A 108 6.39 13.11 -11.28
C ALA A 108 5.91 11.77 -10.71
N VAL A 109 6.83 10.96 -10.19
CA VAL A 109 6.53 9.67 -9.53
C VAL A 109 5.63 9.87 -8.31
N LEU A 110 5.92 10.84 -7.45
CA LEU A 110 5.10 11.16 -6.28
C LEU A 110 3.69 11.66 -6.66
N THR A 111 3.59 12.40 -7.76
CA THR A 111 2.31 12.85 -8.31
C THR A 111 1.45 11.66 -8.75
N ALA A 112 2.03 10.70 -9.46
CA ALA A 112 1.34 9.48 -9.88
C ALA A 112 0.88 8.63 -8.67
N LEU A 113 1.73 8.42 -7.67
CA LEU A 113 1.37 7.74 -6.42
C LEU A 113 0.23 8.45 -5.68
N THR A 114 0.27 9.78 -5.64
CA THR A 114 -0.79 10.59 -5.02
C THR A 114 -2.14 10.39 -5.72
N ALA A 115 -2.14 10.39 -7.05
CA ALA A 115 -3.34 10.10 -7.85
C ALA A 115 -3.89 8.70 -7.55
N ALA A 116 -3.04 7.69 -7.51
CA ALA A 116 -3.41 6.31 -7.19
C ALA A 116 -4.05 6.17 -5.81
N VAL A 117 -3.47 6.82 -4.79
CA VAL A 117 -4.04 6.83 -3.43
C VAL A 117 -5.41 7.51 -3.39
N ARG A 118 -5.59 8.61 -4.13
CA ARG A 118 -6.89 9.29 -4.24
C ARG A 118 -7.93 8.39 -4.90
N THR A 119 -7.57 7.71 -6.01
CA THR A 119 -8.45 6.74 -6.68
C THR A 119 -8.89 5.64 -5.73
N ARG A 120 -7.95 5.00 -5.00
CA ARG A 120 -8.27 3.98 -4.01
C ARG A 120 -9.23 4.48 -2.93
N ARG A 121 -9.01 5.69 -2.41
CA ARG A 121 -9.89 6.28 -1.38
C ARG A 121 -11.31 6.47 -1.89
N ASN A 122 -11.46 6.96 -3.11
CA ASN A 122 -12.78 7.15 -3.73
C ASN A 122 -13.49 5.81 -3.95
N PHE A 123 -12.76 4.78 -4.43
CA PHE A 123 -13.29 3.43 -4.59
C PHE A 123 -13.82 2.88 -3.25
N LEU A 124 -13.03 2.93 -2.19
CA LEU A 124 -13.43 2.44 -0.86
C LEU A 124 -14.60 3.22 -0.25
N LEU A 125 -14.75 4.49 -0.56
CA LEU A 125 -15.90 5.29 -0.13
C LEU A 125 -17.18 4.90 -0.88
N SER A 126 -17.10 4.63 -2.19
CA SER A 126 -18.25 4.19 -2.98
C SER A 126 -18.77 2.82 -2.54
N GLU A 127 -17.89 1.87 -2.21
CA GLU A 127 -18.30 0.56 -1.69
C GLU A 127 -19.01 0.66 -0.33
N ARG A 128 -18.61 1.58 0.53
CA ARG A 128 -19.25 1.80 1.84
C ARG A 128 -20.66 2.38 1.74
N THR A 129 -20.98 3.10 0.69
CA THR A 129 -22.31 3.69 0.45
C THR A 129 -23.29 2.67 -0.15
N VAL A 130 -22.84 1.57 -0.69
CA VAL A 130 -23.69 0.53 -1.35
C VAL A 130 -24.15 -0.56 -0.36
N VAL A 131 -23.72 -0.53 0.91
CA VAL A 131 -24.24 -1.47 1.92
C VAL A 131 -25.72 -1.16 2.17
N PRO A 132 -26.67 -2.06 1.80
CA PRO A 132 -28.09 -1.84 2.05
C PRO A 132 -28.32 -1.69 3.56
N ALA A 133 -29.18 -0.74 3.92
CA ALA A 133 -29.64 -0.62 5.31
C ALA A 133 -30.12 -1.98 5.83
N ALA A 134 -29.64 -2.39 6.97
CA ALA A 134 -30.10 -3.64 7.60
C ALA A 134 -31.64 -3.65 7.64
N PRO A 135 -32.32 -4.77 7.31
CA PRO A 135 -33.76 -4.85 7.37
C PRO A 135 -34.23 -4.50 8.79
N PRO A 136 -35.36 -3.81 8.92
CA PRO A 136 -35.88 -3.41 10.21
C PRO A 136 -36.06 -4.67 11.08
N ARG A 137 -35.52 -4.65 12.29
CA ARG A 137 -35.72 -5.74 13.25
C ARG A 137 -37.21 -5.88 13.48
N LEU A 138 -37.76 -7.02 13.08
CA LEU A 138 -39.13 -7.40 13.47
C LEU A 138 -39.20 -7.37 14.99
N ARG A 139 -40.04 -6.51 15.52
CA ARG A 139 -40.37 -6.51 16.96
C ARG A 139 -40.97 -7.88 17.29
N SER A 140 -40.38 -8.61 18.21
CA SER A 140 -40.97 -9.81 18.76
C SER A 140 -42.35 -9.46 19.34
N PRO A 141 -43.39 -10.26 19.07
CA PRO A 141 -44.70 -10.03 19.71
C PRO A 141 -44.52 -10.11 21.22
N THR A 142 -44.99 -9.10 21.90
CA THR A 142 -45.10 -9.07 23.36
C THR A 142 -45.89 -10.28 23.85
N ALA A 143 -45.26 -11.12 24.66
CA ALA A 143 -45.92 -12.24 25.30
C ALA A 143 -47.10 -11.69 26.13
N VAL A 144 -48.30 -12.08 25.74
CA VAL A 144 -49.51 -11.86 26.51
C VAL A 144 -49.44 -12.80 27.72
N ASN A 145 -49.39 -12.22 28.91
CA ASN A 145 -49.42 -12.94 30.17
C ASN A 145 -50.89 -13.36 30.48
N PRO A 146 -51.28 -14.65 30.44
CA PRO A 146 -52.61 -15.05 30.87
C PRO A 146 -52.61 -15.13 32.39
N GLY A 147 -53.16 -14.11 33.05
CA GLY A 147 -53.49 -14.16 34.49
C GLY A 147 -54.48 -15.30 34.76
N VAL A 148 -54.00 -16.38 35.34
CA VAL A 148 -54.87 -17.43 35.91
C VAL A 148 -55.26 -17.01 37.29
N HIS A 149 -56.51 -16.64 37.42
CA HIS A 149 -57.18 -16.44 38.71
C HIS A 149 -57.76 -17.79 39.16
N LEU A 150 -57.25 -18.37 40.26
CA LEU A 150 -57.83 -19.56 40.90
C LEU A 150 -58.73 -19.08 42.01
N PRO A 151 -60.02 -19.52 42.07
CA PRO A 151 -60.90 -19.25 43.22
C PRO A 151 -60.55 -20.17 44.36
N SER A 152 -60.56 -19.61 45.59
CA SER A 152 -60.51 -20.34 46.86
C SER A 152 -61.78 -21.17 47.01
N ALA A 153 -61.66 -22.44 47.43
CA ALA A 153 -62.73 -23.26 47.89
C ALA A 153 -62.65 -23.35 49.42
N ASP A 154 -63.78 -23.16 50.05
CA ASP A 154 -64.09 -23.35 51.51
C ASP A 154 -63.86 -24.80 51.98
#